data_b9b7d60fe4e7dde21484462ad8dbd058
#
_entry.id   b9b7d60fe4e7dde21484462ad8dbd058
#
_cell.length_a   1.000
_cell.length_b   1.000
_cell.length_c   1.000
_cell.angle_alpha   90.00
_cell.angle_beta   90.00
_cell.angle_gamma   90.00
#
_symmetry.space_group_name_H-M   'P 1'
#
loop_
_entity.id
_entity.type
_entity.pdbx_description
1 polymer ?
#
loop_
_entity_poly.entity_id
_entity_poly.type
_entity_poly.pdbx_seq_one_letter_code
_entity_poly.pdbx_strand_id
1 'polypeptide(L)'
;VRFSNLPPSERHTWIEAPFNDNRAVWQHLMADDVWRIDYQMEPDADPALVSSEAEVRKRLHRQFGADVECEIVWVGPYAYRSQCLDNLHIGSVFFMGDTAKIVSPFGARGGNTGVADADNLAWKLAAVLSGRAGPALLDSYNSERLEAAQQNVLVTNRTARFLRPADGMERVFRQAVIGLAREYPFARQLVNTGRMAVANPYSHSSVCEKTGGLSVQNVSFRW
;
A
#
# COMPACT_ATOMS: atom_id res chain seq x y z
N VAL A 1 -14.91 -4.70 -13.56
CA VAL A 1 -15.46 -5.28 -14.79
C VAL A 1 -16.06 -6.64 -14.49
N ARG A 2 -17.21 -6.98 -15.06
CA ARG A 2 -17.76 -8.35 -15.06
C ARG A 2 -17.72 -8.87 -16.49
N PHE A 3 -17.04 -10.01 -16.67
CA PHE A 3 -16.92 -10.62 -18.00
C PHE A 3 -18.15 -11.50 -18.30
N SER A 4 -18.69 -11.36 -19.50
CA SER A 4 -19.76 -12.23 -20.02
C SER A 4 -19.19 -13.45 -20.76
N ASN A 5 -17.96 -13.30 -21.31
CA ASN A 5 -17.19 -14.35 -21.94
C ASN A 5 -15.72 -14.24 -21.52
N LEU A 6 -14.95 -15.30 -21.70
CA LEU A 6 -13.48 -15.32 -21.56
C LEU A 6 -12.97 -14.58 -20.29
N PRO A 7 -13.50 -14.86 -19.09
CA PRO A 7 -12.98 -14.23 -17.87
C PRO A 7 -11.51 -14.63 -17.64
N PRO A 8 -10.71 -13.79 -17.00
CA PRO A 8 -9.39 -14.20 -16.56
C PRO A 8 -9.46 -15.43 -15.65
N SER A 9 -8.47 -16.32 -15.73
CA SER A 9 -8.43 -17.54 -14.93
C SER A 9 -7.70 -17.37 -13.57
N GLU A 10 -6.89 -16.31 -13.45
CA GLU A 10 -6.02 -16.12 -12.31
C GLU A 10 -5.77 -14.65 -11.99
N ARG A 11 -5.39 -14.39 -10.74
CA ARG A 11 -4.79 -13.12 -10.35
C ARG A 11 -3.45 -12.96 -11.05
N HIS A 12 -3.25 -11.82 -11.69
CA HIS A 12 -2.00 -11.55 -12.39
C HIS A 12 -1.50 -10.13 -12.12
N THR A 13 -0.18 -9.99 -12.16
CA THR A 13 0.49 -8.70 -12.05
C THR A 13 1.55 -8.60 -13.13
N TRP A 14 1.39 -7.64 -14.00
CA TRP A 14 2.43 -7.26 -14.97
C TRP A 14 3.19 -6.05 -14.41
N ILE A 15 4.48 -6.15 -14.32
CA ILE A 15 5.34 -5.01 -13.98
C ILE A 15 5.54 -4.12 -15.21
N GLU A 16 5.63 -4.74 -16.39
CA GLU A 16 5.71 -4.11 -17.69
C GLU A 16 4.74 -4.84 -18.63
N ALA A 17 3.54 -4.31 -18.77
CA ALA A 17 2.49 -4.88 -19.63
C ALA A 17 2.63 -4.33 -21.05
N PRO A 18 2.95 -5.16 -22.08
CA PRO A 18 3.10 -4.66 -23.46
C PRO A 18 1.82 -4.01 -23.99
N PHE A 19 0.67 -4.52 -23.58
CA PHE A 19 -0.65 -3.99 -23.94
C PHE A 19 -1.02 -2.68 -23.21
N ASN A 20 -0.23 -2.27 -22.20
CA ASN A 20 -0.38 -1.00 -21.48
C ASN A 20 0.89 -0.14 -21.59
N ASP A 21 1.48 -0.09 -22.76
CA ASP A 21 2.67 0.72 -23.08
C ASP A 21 3.83 0.46 -22.11
N ASN A 22 4.06 -0.79 -21.75
CA ASN A 22 5.04 -1.27 -20.77
C ASN A 22 4.90 -0.67 -19.37
N ARG A 23 3.69 -0.28 -18.96
CA ARG A 23 3.37 0.12 -17.60
C ARG A 23 2.70 -1.02 -16.85
N ALA A 24 2.73 -0.93 -15.53
CA ALA A 24 2.19 -1.98 -14.70
C ALA A 24 0.66 -2.12 -14.82
N VAL A 25 0.21 -3.37 -14.70
CA VAL A 25 -1.21 -3.73 -14.63
C VAL A 25 -1.40 -4.78 -13.54
N TRP A 26 -2.44 -4.63 -12.75
CA TRP A 26 -2.87 -5.62 -11.76
C TRP A 26 -4.28 -6.06 -12.07
N GLN A 27 -4.53 -7.37 -12.03
CA GLN A 27 -5.87 -7.91 -12.12
C GLN A 27 -6.13 -8.89 -10.98
N HIS A 28 -7.30 -8.79 -10.37
CA HIS A 28 -7.74 -9.71 -9.32
C HIS A 28 -9.25 -9.87 -9.29
N LEU A 29 -9.68 -11.07 -8.97
CA LEU A 29 -11.08 -11.38 -8.73
C LEU A 29 -11.51 -10.75 -7.40
N MET A 30 -12.62 -10.07 -7.44
CA MET A 30 -13.34 -9.53 -6.30
C MET A 30 -14.57 -10.41 -6.00
N ALA A 31 -15.44 -9.98 -5.08
CA ALA A 31 -16.73 -10.62 -4.89
C ALA A 31 -17.62 -10.48 -6.14
N ASP A 32 -18.63 -11.35 -6.24
CA ASP A 32 -19.69 -11.32 -7.26
C ASP A 32 -19.16 -11.39 -8.72
N ASP A 33 -18.10 -12.18 -8.93
CA ASP A 33 -17.44 -12.37 -10.23
C ASP A 33 -16.98 -11.07 -10.90
N VAL A 34 -16.75 -10.03 -10.10
CA VAL A 34 -16.21 -8.77 -10.57
C VAL A 34 -14.69 -8.82 -10.58
N TRP A 35 -14.09 -8.54 -11.73
CA TRP A 35 -12.65 -8.37 -11.85
C TRP A 35 -12.26 -6.91 -11.70
N ARG A 36 -11.37 -6.64 -10.76
CA ARG A 36 -10.69 -5.36 -10.65
C ARG A 36 -9.43 -5.41 -11.50
N ILE A 37 -9.30 -4.41 -12.39
CA ILE A 37 -8.14 -4.26 -13.27
C ILE A 37 -7.61 -2.84 -13.09
N ASP A 38 -6.42 -2.73 -12.53
CA ASP A 38 -5.78 -1.46 -12.25
C ASP A 38 -4.70 -1.22 -13.32
N TYR A 39 -4.93 -0.28 -14.22
CA TYR A 39 -3.94 0.15 -15.21
C TYR A 39 -3.14 1.33 -14.67
N GLN A 40 -1.83 1.19 -14.65
CA GLN A 40 -0.96 2.33 -14.41
C GLN A 40 -1.01 3.28 -15.62
N MET A 41 -1.34 4.54 -15.37
CA MET A 41 -1.42 5.59 -16.39
C MET A 41 -0.16 6.45 -16.39
N GLU A 42 -0.04 7.33 -17.40
CA GLU A 42 0.96 8.41 -17.41
C GLU A 42 0.74 9.34 -16.22
N PRO A 43 1.81 9.95 -15.69
CA PRO A 43 1.69 10.89 -14.58
C PRO A 43 0.83 12.12 -14.88
N ASP A 44 0.80 12.54 -16.14
CA ASP A 44 0.09 13.71 -16.67
C ASP A 44 -1.20 13.35 -17.41
N ALA A 45 -1.63 12.08 -17.36
CA ALA A 45 -2.86 11.65 -18.00
C ALA A 45 -4.08 12.41 -17.44
N ASP A 46 -4.92 12.91 -18.33
CA ASP A 46 -6.19 13.54 -17.95
C ASP A 46 -7.14 12.50 -17.30
N PRO A 47 -7.48 12.65 -16.03
CA PRO A 47 -8.33 11.70 -15.32
C PRO A 47 -9.70 11.50 -15.98
N ALA A 48 -10.29 12.55 -16.57
CA ALA A 48 -11.58 12.46 -17.23
C ALA A 48 -11.49 11.64 -18.53
N LEU A 49 -10.44 11.85 -19.31
CA LEU A 49 -10.22 11.12 -20.55
C LEU A 49 -9.95 9.65 -20.27
N VAL A 50 -9.00 9.33 -19.38
CA VAL A 50 -8.61 7.93 -19.12
C VAL A 50 -9.69 7.11 -18.43
N SER A 51 -10.65 7.74 -17.76
CA SER A 51 -11.81 7.07 -17.17
C SER A 51 -13.04 7.04 -18.06
N SER A 52 -12.98 7.63 -19.25
CA SER A 52 -14.07 7.53 -20.21
C SER A 52 -14.32 6.08 -20.64
N GLU A 53 -15.57 5.72 -20.86
CA GLU A 53 -15.93 4.36 -21.25
C GLU A 53 -15.19 3.89 -22.52
N ALA A 54 -15.04 4.77 -23.49
CA ALA A 54 -14.34 4.49 -24.73
C ALA A 54 -12.88 4.09 -24.50
N GLU A 55 -12.15 4.85 -23.70
CA GLU A 55 -10.73 4.57 -23.39
C GLU A 55 -10.58 3.36 -22.47
N VAL A 56 -11.54 3.10 -21.58
CA VAL A 56 -11.55 1.88 -20.77
C VAL A 56 -11.76 0.65 -21.63
N ARG A 57 -12.75 0.66 -22.55
CA ARG A 57 -13.00 -0.45 -23.47
C ARG A 57 -11.81 -0.70 -24.40
N LYS A 58 -11.18 0.34 -24.90
CA LYS A 58 -9.97 0.23 -25.72
C LYS A 58 -8.82 -0.48 -24.98
N ARG A 59 -8.60 -0.18 -23.68
CA ARG A 59 -7.59 -0.88 -22.87
C ARG A 59 -7.98 -2.35 -22.62
N LEU A 60 -9.24 -2.61 -22.32
CA LEU A 60 -9.74 -3.98 -22.17
C LEU A 60 -9.55 -4.80 -23.46
N HIS A 61 -9.87 -4.23 -24.63
CA HIS A 61 -9.64 -4.91 -25.91
C HIS A 61 -8.14 -5.14 -26.20
N ARG A 62 -7.26 -4.21 -25.80
CA ARG A 62 -5.81 -4.40 -25.92
C ARG A 62 -5.30 -5.55 -25.05
N GLN A 63 -5.89 -5.76 -23.88
CA GLN A 63 -5.49 -6.80 -22.92
C GLN A 63 -6.09 -8.16 -23.23
N PHE A 64 -7.38 -8.22 -23.55
CA PHE A 64 -8.15 -9.46 -23.64
C PHE A 64 -8.56 -9.84 -25.07
N GLY A 65 -8.31 -8.97 -26.04
CA GLY A 65 -8.74 -9.17 -27.44
C GLY A 65 -10.03 -8.42 -27.77
N ALA A 66 -10.28 -8.25 -29.07
CA ALA A 66 -11.43 -7.48 -29.56
C ALA A 66 -12.79 -8.14 -29.25
N ASP A 67 -12.78 -9.46 -29.06
CA ASP A 67 -14.00 -10.26 -28.84
C ASP A 67 -14.40 -10.33 -27.36
N VAL A 68 -13.71 -9.59 -26.48
CA VAL A 68 -14.05 -9.58 -25.06
C VAL A 68 -15.38 -8.86 -24.83
N GLU A 69 -16.28 -9.55 -24.16
CA GLU A 69 -17.57 -9.00 -23.75
C GLU A 69 -17.56 -8.81 -22.23
N CYS A 70 -17.81 -7.59 -21.78
CA CYS A 70 -17.83 -7.26 -20.38
C CYS A 70 -18.70 -6.05 -20.06
N GLU A 71 -19.27 -6.08 -18.86
CA GLU A 71 -19.91 -4.96 -18.21
C GLU A 71 -18.86 -4.16 -17.43
N ILE A 72 -18.84 -2.85 -17.60
CA ILE A 72 -18.04 -1.95 -16.78
C ILE A 72 -18.85 -1.60 -15.52
N VAL A 73 -18.55 -2.27 -14.42
CA VAL A 73 -19.27 -2.09 -13.15
C VAL A 73 -18.90 -0.76 -12.49
N TRP A 74 -17.63 -0.40 -12.55
CA TRP A 74 -17.11 0.84 -11.99
C TRP A 74 -15.81 1.24 -12.64
N VAL A 75 -15.58 2.55 -12.75
CA VAL A 75 -14.32 3.14 -13.19
C VAL A 75 -14.00 4.33 -12.28
N GLY A 76 -12.75 4.47 -11.89
CA GLY A 76 -12.29 5.63 -11.17
C GLY A 76 -10.78 5.82 -11.30
N PRO A 77 -10.32 7.02 -11.59
CA PRO A 77 -8.92 7.37 -11.52
C PRO A 77 -8.51 7.43 -10.05
N TYR A 78 -7.34 6.90 -9.73
CA TYR A 78 -6.79 6.94 -8.38
C TYR A 78 -5.35 7.46 -8.42
N ALA A 79 -5.16 8.64 -7.83
CA ALA A 79 -3.85 9.21 -7.61
C ALA A 79 -3.51 9.12 -6.12
N TYR A 80 -2.54 8.31 -5.76
CA TYR A 80 -2.10 8.23 -4.38
C TYR A 80 -0.98 9.24 -4.10
N ARG A 81 -0.99 9.73 -2.88
CA ARG A 81 0.08 10.56 -2.32
C ARG A 81 0.72 9.81 -1.17
N SER A 82 1.96 10.13 -0.88
CA SER A 82 2.65 9.60 0.30
C SER A 82 3.05 10.79 1.15
N GLN A 83 2.34 11.00 2.25
CA GLN A 83 2.49 12.16 3.12
C GLN A 83 2.24 11.72 4.57
N CYS A 84 2.88 12.41 5.49
CA CYS A 84 2.69 12.24 6.92
C CYS A 84 2.70 13.62 7.57
N LEU A 85 1.84 13.85 8.55
CA LEU A 85 1.90 15.04 9.40
C LEU A 85 3.18 14.99 10.27
N ASP A 86 3.68 16.14 10.64
CA ASP A 86 4.81 16.26 11.57
C ASP A 86 4.42 15.98 13.02
N ASN A 87 3.12 16.16 13.34
CA ASN A 87 2.55 15.87 14.65
C ASN A 87 1.18 15.24 14.50
N LEU A 88 0.94 14.14 15.22
CA LEU A 88 -0.34 13.42 15.24
C LEU A 88 -1.20 13.79 16.45
N HIS A 89 -0.71 14.67 17.34
CA HIS A 89 -1.41 15.16 18.52
C HIS A 89 -1.13 16.64 18.73
N ILE A 90 -2.17 17.46 18.73
CA ILE A 90 -2.10 18.92 18.96
C ILE A 90 -3.23 19.33 19.89
N GLY A 91 -2.89 19.69 21.14
CA GLY A 91 -3.87 20.05 22.15
C GLY A 91 -4.82 18.89 22.47
N SER A 92 -6.11 19.05 22.18
CA SER A 92 -7.12 17.99 22.36
C SER A 92 -7.47 17.27 21.06
N VAL A 93 -6.72 17.48 19.98
CA VAL A 93 -6.97 16.89 18.66
C VAL A 93 -5.95 15.81 18.36
N PHE A 94 -6.44 14.63 18.00
CA PHE A 94 -5.62 13.49 17.59
C PHE A 94 -5.94 13.14 16.14
N PHE A 95 -4.89 12.99 15.33
CA PHE A 95 -4.98 12.55 13.94
C PHE A 95 -4.63 11.08 13.84
N MET A 96 -5.44 10.31 13.08
CA MET A 96 -5.24 8.89 12.89
C MET A 96 -5.62 8.46 11.47
N GLY A 97 -5.13 7.30 11.03
CA GLY A 97 -5.41 6.81 9.68
C GLY A 97 -4.96 7.79 8.59
N ASP A 98 -5.78 7.98 7.57
CA ASP A 98 -5.47 8.83 6.42
C ASP A 98 -5.42 10.33 6.75
N THR A 99 -6.01 10.76 7.86
CA THR A 99 -5.88 12.15 8.33
C THR A 99 -4.50 12.42 8.93
N ALA A 100 -3.83 11.39 9.45
CA ALA A 100 -2.49 11.47 10.01
C ALA A 100 -1.41 11.23 8.94
N LYS A 101 -1.64 10.27 8.08
CA LYS A 101 -0.70 9.84 7.05
C LYS A 101 -1.39 9.14 5.91
N ILE A 102 -0.93 9.41 4.70
CA ILE A 102 -1.29 8.67 3.49
C ILE A 102 -0.04 7.93 3.03
N VAL A 103 -0.17 6.63 2.80
CA VAL A 103 0.91 5.79 2.30
C VAL A 103 0.56 5.22 0.94
N SER A 104 1.58 4.87 0.16
CA SER A 104 1.39 4.16 -1.10
C SER A 104 0.58 2.86 -0.86
N PRO A 105 -0.32 2.47 -1.77
CA PRO A 105 -1.14 1.26 -1.65
C PRO A 105 -0.33 -0.03 -1.69
N PHE A 106 0.91 0.04 -2.18
CA PHE A 106 1.78 -1.13 -2.26
C PHE A 106 2.15 -1.65 -0.87
N GLY A 107 1.79 -2.92 -0.62
CA GLY A 107 2.01 -3.59 0.65
C GLY A 107 0.86 -3.50 1.65
N ALA A 108 -0.29 -2.93 1.25
CA ALA A 108 -1.52 -2.90 2.04
C ALA A 108 -1.37 -2.30 3.46
N ARG A 109 -0.49 -1.31 3.62
CA ARG A 109 -0.18 -0.70 4.92
C ARG A 109 -1.18 0.36 5.39
N GLY A 110 -1.93 1.00 4.48
CA GLY A 110 -2.80 2.14 4.83
C GLY A 110 -3.85 1.78 5.89
N GLY A 111 -4.77 0.89 5.58
CA GLY A 111 -5.82 0.46 6.50
C GLY A 111 -5.25 -0.19 7.78
N ASN A 112 -4.27 -1.08 7.64
CA ASN A 112 -3.66 -1.77 8.77
C ASN A 112 -2.99 -0.81 9.77
N THR A 113 -2.29 0.22 9.28
CA THR A 113 -1.69 1.21 10.19
C THR A 113 -2.74 2.13 10.81
N GLY A 114 -3.87 2.40 10.12
CA GLY A 114 -5.01 3.12 10.69
C GLY A 114 -5.66 2.36 11.85
N VAL A 115 -5.84 1.04 11.72
CA VAL A 115 -6.30 0.17 12.81
C VAL A 115 -5.32 0.22 13.99
N ALA A 116 -4.01 0.15 13.72
CA ALA A 116 -3.00 0.25 14.77
C ALA A 116 -2.95 1.63 15.45
N ASP A 117 -3.31 2.71 14.75
CA ASP A 117 -3.46 4.04 15.36
C ASP A 117 -4.64 4.04 16.34
N ALA A 118 -5.78 3.48 15.90
CA ALA A 118 -6.98 3.41 16.73
C ALA A 118 -6.75 2.58 17.99
N ASP A 119 -6.14 1.41 17.84
CA ASP A 119 -5.80 0.53 18.95
C ASP A 119 -4.87 1.23 19.95
N ASN A 120 -3.79 1.86 19.44
CA ASN A 120 -2.82 2.56 20.27
C ASN A 120 -3.44 3.75 21.04
N LEU A 121 -4.32 4.50 20.41
CA LEU A 121 -4.95 5.68 21.02
C LEU A 121 -6.07 5.31 21.99
N ALA A 122 -6.88 4.29 21.68
CA ALA A 122 -8.09 3.97 22.43
C ALA A 122 -7.83 3.65 23.91
N TRP A 123 -6.89 2.77 24.20
CA TRP A 123 -6.58 2.41 25.58
C TRP A 123 -5.93 3.55 26.37
N LYS A 124 -5.11 4.39 25.71
CA LYS A 124 -4.48 5.55 26.31
C LYS A 124 -5.53 6.59 26.72
N LEU A 125 -6.47 6.88 25.80
CA LEU A 125 -7.60 7.76 26.12
C LEU A 125 -8.45 7.19 27.25
N ALA A 126 -8.79 5.91 27.21
CA ALA A 126 -9.56 5.28 28.27
C ALA A 126 -8.85 5.34 29.63
N ALA A 127 -7.54 5.16 29.67
CA ALA A 127 -6.76 5.26 30.90
C ALA A 127 -6.74 6.68 31.47
N VAL A 128 -6.56 7.69 30.63
CA VAL A 128 -6.53 9.10 31.06
C VAL A 128 -7.91 9.58 31.48
N LEU A 129 -8.95 9.32 30.68
CA LEU A 129 -10.31 9.74 30.98
C LEU A 129 -10.90 9.10 32.25
N SER A 130 -10.47 7.87 32.58
CA SER A 130 -10.85 7.19 33.81
C SER A 130 -9.97 7.55 35.01
N GLY A 131 -9.02 8.46 34.87
CA GLY A 131 -8.10 8.87 35.92
C GLY A 131 -7.06 7.82 36.32
N ARG A 132 -6.89 6.74 35.54
CA ARG A 132 -5.90 5.69 35.79
C ARG A 132 -4.48 6.08 35.34
N ALA A 133 -4.39 7.08 34.46
CA ALA A 133 -3.10 7.62 34.00
C ALA A 133 -3.17 9.14 33.87
N GLY A 134 -2.01 9.79 33.96
CA GLY A 134 -1.89 11.23 33.71
C GLY A 134 -1.92 11.58 32.22
N PRO A 135 -2.23 12.84 31.86
CA PRO A 135 -2.32 13.31 30.46
C PRO A 135 -1.06 13.05 29.62
N ALA A 136 0.12 13.02 30.24
CA ALA A 136 1.39 12.75 29.58
C ALA A 136 1.43 11.38 28.86
N LEU A 137 0.55 10.43 29.23
CA LEU A 137 0.41 9.18 28.51
C LEU A 137 0.03 9.41 27.04
N LEU A 138 -0.76 10.45 26.75
CA LEU A 138 -1.23 10.75 25.39
C LEU A 138 -0.09 11.25 24.47
N ASP A 139 0.97 11.81 25.01
CA ASP A 139 2.16 12.22 24.25
C ASP A 139 2.86 11.01 23.62
N SER A 140 2.77 9.84 24.27
CA SER A 140 3.33 8.61 23.73
C SER A 140 2.62 8.13 22.47
N TYR A 141 1.36 8.51 22.25
CA TYR A 141 0.67 8.26 20.98
C TYR A 141 1.41 8.92 19.83
N ASN A 142 1.74 10.20 19.98
CA ASN A 142 2.46 10.94 18.95
C ASN A 142 3.83 10.30 18.64
N SER A 143 4.64 10.04 19.65
CA SER A 143 5.98 9.49 19.44
C SER A 143 5.95 8.10 18.80
N GLU A 144 5.08 7.22 19.25
CA GLU A 144 4.97 5.85 18.74
C GLU A 144 4.39 5.79 17.33
N ARG A 145 3.28 6.51 17.10
CA ARG A 145 2.57 6.41 15.83
C ARG A 145 3.22 7.25 14.72
N LEU A 146 3.90 8.34 15.06
CA LEU A 146 4.70 9.12 14.13
C LEU A 146 5.90 8.31 13.62
N GLU A 147 6.64 7.66 14.54
CA GLU A 147 7.74 6.76 14.16
C GLU A 147 7.26 5.65 13.21
N ALA A 148 6.15 4.98 13.56
CA ALA A 148 5.56 3.95 12.74
C ALA A 148 5.09 4.49 11.37
N ALA A 149 4.52 5.69 11.33
CA ALA A 149 4.09 6.35 10.11
C ALA A 149 5.27 6.63 9.17
N GLN A 150 6.33 7.21 9.68
CA GLN A 150 7.55 7.52 8.92
C GLN A 150 8.19 6.25 8.34
N GLN A 151 8.28 5.18 9.13
CA GLN A 151 8.77 3.89 8.64
C GLN A 151 7.88 3.31 7.55
N ASN A 152 6.55 3.38 7.71
CA ASN A 152 5.61 2.91 6.70
C ASN A 152 5.72 3.71 5.40
N VAL A 153 5.80 5.03 5.48
CA VAL A 153 6.04 5.90 4.32
C VAL A 153 7.34 5.51 3.60
N LEU A 154 8.43 5.33 4.35
CA LEU A 154 9.71 4.95 3.78
C LEU A 154 9.66 3.60 3.04
N VAL A 155 9.10 2.58 3.68
CA VAL A 155 9.05 1.21 3.11
C VAL A 155 8.12 1.16 1.91
N THR A 156 6.93 1.78 1.98
CA THR A 156 5.97 1.78 0.87
C THR A 156 6.48 2.60 -0.31
N ASN A 157 7.18 3.71 -0.08
CA ASN A 157 7.80 4.50 -1.15
C ASN A 157 8.92 3.73 -1.85
N ARG A 158 9.74 2.98 -1.12
CA ARG A 158 10.77 2.11 -1.74
C ARG A 158 10.14 1.04 -2.62
N THR A 159 9.05 0.43 -2.16
CA THR A 159 8.30 -0.55 -2.96
C THR A 159 7.69 0.10 -4.20
N ALA A 160 7.07 1.28 -4.05
CA ALA A 160 6.50 2.02 -5.17
C ALA A 160 7.56 2.36 -6.24
N ARG A 161 8.74 2.83 -5.82
CA ARG A 161 9.87 3.11 -6.74
C ARG A 161 10.40 1.87 -7.44
N PHE A 162 10.42 0.72 -6.76
CA PHE A 162 10.81 -0.53 -7.39
C PHE A 162 9.80 -0.97 -8.45
N LEU A 163 8.50 -0.86 -8.17
CA LEU A 163 7.44 -1.20 -9.12
C LEU A 163 7.31 -0.19 -10.26
N ARG A 164 7.60 1.09 -9.97
CA ARG A 164 7.52 2.21 -10.90
C ARG A 164 8.81 3.03 -10.86
N PRO A 165 9.92 2.48 -11.37
CA PRO A 165 11.17 3.20 -11.39
C PRO A 165 11.08 4.41 -12.33
N ALA A 166 11.83 5.45 -12.03
CA ALA A 166 12.10 6.50 -13.00
C ALA A 166 12.92 5.92 -14.17
N ASP A 167 12.86 6.60 -15.31
CA ASP A 167 13.69 6.26 -16.44
C ASP A 167 15.19 6.38 -16.10
N GLY A 168 16.02 5.67 -16.85
CA GLY A 168 17.46 5.65 -16.64
C GLY A 168 17.90 4.59 -15.62
N MET A 169 18.75 4.96 -14.66
CA MET A 169 19.46 4.02 -13.79
C MET A 169 18.55 3.18 -12.89
N GLU A 170 17.44 3.73 -12.40
CA GLU A 170 16.51 2.98 -11.57
C GLU A 170 15.86 1.82 -12.34
N ARG A 171 15.52 2.06 -13.60
CA ARG A 171 14.95 1.04 -14.48
C ARG A 171 15.96 -0.05 -14.82
N VAL A 172 17.20 0.33 -15.14
CA VAL A 172 18.30 -0.60 -15.41
C VAL A 172 18.56 -1.47 -14.17
N PHE A 173 18.64 -0.85 -12.99
CA PHE A 173 18.83 -1.57 -11.73
C PHE A 173 17.71 -2.57 -11.47
N ARG A 174 16.44 -2.16 -11.62
CA ARG A 174 15.30 -3.06 -11.44
C ARG A 174 15.35 -4.24 -12.39
N GLN A 175 15.62 -4.02 -13.68
CA GLN A 175 15.71 -5.08 -14.68
C GLN A 175 16.83 -6.08 -14.34
N ALA A 176 18.00 -5.57 -13.91
CA ALA A 176 19.10 -6.42 -13.47
C ALA A 176 18.72 -7.27 -12.24
N VAL A 177 18.06 -6.67 -11.24
CA VAL A 177 17.58 -7.38 -10.03
C VAL A 177 16.56 -8.47 -10.39
N ILE A 178 15.60 -8.17 -11.27
CA ILE A 178 14.61 -9.15 -11.72
C ILE A 178 15.26 -10.28 -12.51
N GLY A 179 16.21 -9.96 -13.41
CA GLY A 179 16.97 -10.95 -14.15
C GLY A 179 17.72 -11.91 -13.22
N LEU A 180 18.46 -11.38 -12.26
CA LEU A 180 19.17 -12.18 -11.24
C LEU A 180 18.21 -13.02 -10.38
N ALA A 181 17.07 -12.46 -9.98
CA ALA A 181 16.09 -13.16 -9.13
C ALA A 181 15.44 -14.37 -9.83
N ARG A 182 15.39 -14.38 -11.15
CA ARG A 182 14.92 -15.54 -11.94
C ARG A 182 15.87 -16.72 -11.82
N GLU A 183 17.17 -16.46 -11.83
CA GLU A 183 18.21 -17.49 -11.89
C GLU A 183 18.73 -17.87 -10.50
N TYR A 184 18.88 -16.89 -9.59
CA TYR A 184 19.59 -17.07 -8.32
C TYR A 184 18.67 -16.86 -7.11
N PRO A 185 18.52 -17.87 -6.23
CA PRO A 185 17.67 -17.78 -5.04
C PRO A 185 18.03 -16.61 -4.11
N PHE A 186 19.32 -16.30 -3.93
CA PHE A 186 19.75 -15.19 -3.06
C PHE A 186 19.21 -13.84 -3.55
N ALA A 187 19.12 -13.65 -4.87
CA ALA A 187 18.66 -12.40 -5.46
C ALA A 187 17.14 -12.20 -5.29
N ARG A 188 16.37 -13.26 -5.04
CA ARG A 188 14.94 -13.17 -4.71
C ARG A 188 14.68 -12.35 -3.46
N GLN A 189 15.63 -12.32 -2.52
CA GLN A 189 15.54 -11.46 -1.34
C GLN A 189 15.63 -9.96 -1.66
N LEU A 190 16.24 -9.60 -2.80
CA LEU A 190 16.27 -8.22 -3.27
C LEU A 190 14.88 -7.75 -3.75
N VAL A 191 14.08 -8.66 -4.28
CA VAL A 191 12.70 -8.41 -4.72
C VAL A 191 11.75 -8.53 -3.52
N ASN A 192 11.84 -9.63 -2.78
CA ASN A 192 11.03 -9.89 -1.59
C ASN A 192 11.86 -9.68 -0.33
N THR A 193 12.02 -8.45 0.08
CA THR A 193 12.86 -8.08 1.23
C THR A 193 12.23 -8.43 2.58
N GLY A 194 10.98 -8.90 2.62
CA GLY A 194 10.23 -9.12 3.87
C GLY A 194 9.85 -7.85 4.63
N ARG A 195 10.38 -6.68 4.26
CA ARG A 195 10.17 -5.41 4.99
C ARG A 195 8.70 -5.00 5.15
N MET A 196 7.85 -5.45 4.23
CA MET A 196 6.43 -5.16 4.29
C MET A 196 5.70 -5.99 5.36
N ALA A 197 6.31 -7.07 5.85
CA ALA A 197 5.76 -7.93 6.91
C ALA A 197 6.33 -7.61 8.30
N VAL A 198 7.34 -6.73 8.40
CA VAL A 198 7.95 -6.37 9.69
C VAL A 198 7.04 -5.38 10.42
N ALA A 199 6.79 -5.65 11.69
CA ALA A 199 6.06 -4.73 12.56
C ALA A 199 6.92 -3.49 12.86
N ASN A 200 6.25 -2.37 13.15
CA ASN A 200 6.93 -1.13 13.49
C ASN A 200 7.40 -1.19 14.96
N PRO A 201 8.67 -1.01 15.28
CA PRO A 201 9.13 -0.86 16.65
C PRO A 201 8.73 0.52 17.21
N TYR A 202 8.66 0.62 18.51
CA TYR A 202 8.46 1.88 19.22
C TYR A 202 9.75 2.26 19.97
N SER A 203 10.76 2.66 19.21
CA SER A 203 12.10 2.91 19.73
C SER A 203 12.17 4.14 20.66
N HIS A 204 11.23 5.06 20.49
CA HIS A 204 11.17 6.34 21.21
C HIS A 204 9.95 6.45 22.13
N SER A 205 9.29 5.33 22.45
CA SER A 205 8.15 5.36 23.37
C SER A 205 8.57 5.60 24.80
N SER A 206 7.87 6.50 25.50
CA SER A 206 8.04 6.74 26.94
C SER A 206 7.40 5.66 27.81
N VAL A 207 6.58 4.78 27.23
CA VAL A 207 5.89 3.67 27.94
C VAL A 207 6.49 2.30 27.64
N CYS A 208 7.52 2.24 26.79
CA CYS A 208 8.28 1.02 26.51
C CYS A 208 9.63 1.08 27.27
N GLU A 209 10.06 -0.06 27.81
CA GLU A 209 11.41 -0.15 28.38
C GLU A 209 12.47 0.05 27.29
N LYS A 210 13.63 0.59 27.67
CA LYS A 210 14.74 0.93 26.75
C LYS A 210 15.31 -0.27 25.95
N THR A 211 14.91 -1.49 26.24
CA THR A 211 15.25 -2.70 25.49
C THR A 211 14.58 -2.80 24.12
N GLY A 212 13.91 -1.70 23.69
CA GLY A 212 13.21 -1.61 22.42
C GLY A 212 12.03 -2.55 22.42
N GLY A 213 10.82 -2.03 22.55
CA GLY A 213 9.63 -2.86 22.45
C GLY A 213 9.70 -3.73 21.18
N LEU A 214 10.18 -4.96 21.34
CA LEU A 214 10.07 -5.96 20.32
C LEU A 214 8.58 -6.17 20.16
N SER A 215 8.04 -5.68 19.05
CA SER A 215 6.73 -6.12 18.64
C SER A 215 6.73 -7.64 18.71
N VAL A 216 5.68 -8.22 19.28
CA VAL A 216 5.52 -9.66 19.33
C VAL A 216 5.58 -10.15 17.87
N GLN A 217 6.76 -10.54 17.44
CA GLN A 217 6.97 -11.19 16.17
C GLN A 217 6.41 -12.60 16.32
N ASN A 218 5.35 -12.88 15.57
CA ASN A 218 4.79 -14.22 15.41
C ASN A 218 4.11 -14.82 16.64
N VAL A 219 2.95 -14.32 16.99
CA VAL A 219 1.93 -15.21 17.53
C VAL A 219 1.37 -16.00 16.35
N SER A 220 1.91 -17.19 16.13
CA SER A 220 1.30 -18.15 15.20
C SER A 220 -0.01 -18.63 15.83
N PHE A 221 -1.12 -18.05 15.40
CA PHE A 221 -2.42 -18.67 15.67
C PHE A 221 -2.49 -19.96 14.85
N ARG A 222 -2.46 -21.10 15.53
CA ARG A 222 -2.93 -22.36 14.94
C ARG A 222 -4.45 -22.36 15.10
N TRP A 223 -5.14 -22.37 13.96
CA TRP A 223 -6.57 -22.68 13.86
C TRP A 223 -6.75 -24.19 13.95
#